data_69d237256dd382c28a86d41ff4ced739
#
_entry.id   69d237256dd382c28a86d41ff4ced739
#
_cell.length_a   1.000
_cell.length_b   1.000
_cell.length_c   1.000
_cell.angle_alpha   90.00
_cell.angle_beta   90.00
_cell.angle_gamma   90.00
#
_symmetry.space_group_name_H-M   'P 1'
#
loop_
_entity.id
_entity.type
_entity.pdbx_description
1 polymer ?
#
loop_
_entity_poly.entity_id
_entity_poly.type
_entity_poly.pdbx_seq_one_letter_code
_entity_poly.pdbx_strand_id
1 'polypeptide(L)'
;NGFTPLIFIAFVPLIFLQDKIGSQQVNETTSQKVGSVFGLSFLTFLVWNALTTWWVWNSTPAGSIAMILLNSTFMATTFWLYHFTRKKIFNNKKGYFLLILFFLAFENLHLNWQLNWPWLNIGNVFSHNHTWVQWYEFTGIAGGTVWVLASNLLFYNVIISIRQQGNKATRQRVVSVVYFLAIVFVPIIISKIMYNSYEEKG
;
A
#
# COMPACT_ATOMS: atom_id res chain seq x y z
N ASN A 1 5.06 20.16 2.04
CA ASN A 1 5.10 19.24 3.19
C ASN A 1 3.88 18.33 3.12
N GLY A 2 4.08 17.05 2.75
CA GLY A 2 3.00 16.06 2.72
C GLY A 2 2.56 15.65 4.12
N PHE A 3 1.31 15.22 4.27
CA PHE A 3 0.79 14.66 5.52
C PHE A 3 1.03 13.15 5.56
N THR A 4 2.24 12.73 5.95
CA THR A 4 2.69 11.33 5.99
C THR A 4 1.70 10.35 6.64
N PRO A 5 0.95 10.67 7.74
CA PRO A 5 0.01 9.74 8.34
C PRO A 5 -1.09 9.21 7.41
N LEU A 6 -1.44 9.93 6.33
CA LEU A 6 -2.44 9.47 5.36
C LEU A 6 -2.05 8.16 4.67
N ILE A 7 -0.76 7.82 4.60
CA ILE A 7 -0.31 6.59 3.94
C ILE A 7 -0.87 5.32 4.61
N PHE A 8 -1.13 5.37 5.92
CA PHE A 8 -1.69 4.23 6.67
C PHE A 8 -3.13 3.88 6.30
N ILE A 9 -3.80 4.75 5.51
CA ILE A 9 -5.17 4.54 5.03
C ILE A 9 -5.32 4.75 3.52
N ALA A 10 -4.25 5.11 2.81
CA ALA A 10 -4.28 5.54 1.40
C ALA A 10 -4.72 4.43 0.44
N PHE A 11 -4.42 3.16 0.72
CA PHE A 11 -4.83 2.01 -0.10
C PHE A 11 -6.26 1.52 0.20
N VAL A 12 -6.86 1.97 1.29
CA VAL A 12 -8.19 1.49 1.73
C VAL A 12 -9.28 1.70 0.68
N PRO A 13 -9.39 2.86 0.00
CA PRO A 13 -10.37 3.05 -1.06
C PRO A 13 -10.21 2.04 -2.20
N LEU A 14 -8.96 1.73 -2.57
CA LEU A 14 -8.66 0.78 -3.65
C LEU A 14 -9.01 -0.67 -3.24
N ILE A 15 -8.71 -1.06 -2.00
CA ILE A 15 -9.09 -2.37 -1.44
C ILE A 15 -10.63 -2.49 -1.39
N PHE A 16 -11.31 -1.44 -0.96
CA PHE A 16 -12.76 -1.41 -0.88
C PHE A 16 -13.42 -1.55 -2.25
N LEU A 17 -12.91 -0.84 -3.24
CA LEU A 17 -13.37 -0.88 -4.61
C LEU A 17 -13.19 -2.29 -5.21
N GLN A 18 -12.02 -2.90 -4.99
CA GLN A 18 -11.73 -4.26 -5.42
C GLN A 18 -12.72 -5.27 -4.85
N ASP A 19 -13.04 -5.18 -3.56
CA ASP A 19 -14.01 -6.07 -2.92
C ASP A 19 -15.43 -5.85 -3.43
N LYS A 20 -15.82 -4.61 -3.68
CA LYS A 20 -17.11 -4.27 -4.27
C LYS A 20 -17.26 -4.86 -5.67
N ILE A 21 -16.25 -4.71 -6.52
CA ILE A 21 -16.24 -5.27 -7.89
C ILE A 21 -16.22 -6.81 -7.81
N GLY A 22 -15.43 -7.38 -6.89
CA GLY A 22 -15.32 -8.83 -6.72
C GLY A 22 -16.60 -9.49 -6.18
N SER A 23 -17.43 -8.76 -5.43
CA SER A 23 -18.67 -9.25 -4.84
C SER A 23 -19.91 -9.08 -5.73
N GLN A 24 -19.86 -8.22 -6.76
CA GLN A 24 -20.95 -8.08 -7.71
C GLN A 24 -21.10 -9.36 -8.53
N GLN A 25 -22.18 -10.11 -8.26
CA GLN A 25 -22.51 -11.32 -8.98
C GLN A 25 -23.17 -11.03 -10.34
N VAL A 26 -22.69 -11.76 -11.33
CA VAL A 26 -23.37 -12.57 -12.35
C VAL A 26 -23.78 -11.93 -13.69
N ASN A 27 -24.02 -10.64 -13.85
CA ASN A 27 -24.57 -10.17 -15.16
C ASN A 27 -23.56 -9.47 -16.09
N GLU A 28 -22.32 -9.28 -15.68
CA GLU A 28 -21.28 -8.74 -16.53
C GLU A 28 -20.20 -9.79 -16.81
N THR A 29 -19.71 -9.82 -18.05
CA THR A 29 -18.64 -10.71 -18.45
C THR A 29 -17.42 -10.52 -17.54
N THR A 30 -16.84 -11.62 -17.09
CA THR A 30 -15.65 -11.63 -16.21
C THR A 30 -14.53 -10.71 -16.72
N SER A 31 -14.41 -10.56 -18.03
CA SER A 31 -13.44 -9.68 -18.70
C SER A 31 -13.67 -8.19 -18.39
N GLN A 32 -14.91 -7.71 -18.38
CA GLN A 32 -15.23 -6.30 -18.08
C GLN A 32 -14.92 -5.95 -16.61
N LYS A 33 -15.18 -6.86 -15.66
CA LYS A 33 -14.90 -6.65 -14.23
C LYS A 33 -13.41 -6.61 -13.95
N VAL A 34 -12.64 -7.49 -14.59
CA VAL A 34 -11.18 -7.54 -14.45
C VAL A 34 -10.54 -6.29 -15.04
N GLY A 35 -11.04 -5.82 -16.21
CA GLY A 35 -10.62 -4.57 -16.82
C GLY A 35 -10.92 -3.35 -15.95
N SER A 36 -12.05 -3.35 -15.23
CA SER A 36 -12.41 -2.26 -14.31
C SER A 36 -11.44 -2.14 -13.12
N VAL A 37 -10.97 -3.26 -12.53
CA VAL A 37 -9.99 -3.20 -11.42
C VAL A 37 -8.67 -2.65 -11.92
N PHE A 38 -8.18 -3.11 -13.08
CA PHE A 38 -6.96 -2.58 -13.68
C PHE A 38 -7.07 -1.08 -13.98
N GLY A 39 -8.14 -0.67 -14.67
CA GLY A 39 -8.34 0.72 -15.07
C GLY A 39 -8.40 1.69 -13.88
N LEU A 40 -9.11 1.30 -12.81
CA LEU A 40 -9.23 2.13 -11.61
C LEU A 40 -7.93 2.18 -10.80
N SER A 41 -7.22 1.07 -10.69
CA SER A 41 -5.89 1.07 -10.06
C SER A 41 -4.88 1.85 -10.90
N PHE A 42 -4.91 1.73 -12.23
CA PHE A 42 -4.08 2.54 -13.10
C PHE A 42 -4.33 4.05 -12.92
N LEU A 43 -5.58 4.48 -12.89
CA LEU A 43 -5.92 5.89 -12.64
C LEU A 43 -5.44 6.35 -11.26
N THR A 44 -5.60 5.52 -10.23
CA THR A 44 -5.12 5.81 -8.87
C THR A 44 -3.61 6.01 -8.85
N PHE A 45 -2.86 5.08 -9.43
CA PHE A 45 -1.40 5.16 -9.47
C PHE A 45 -0.89 6.22 -10.45
N LEU A 46 -1.64 6.53 -11.51
CA LEU A 46 -1.31 7.64 -12.42
C LEU A 46 -1.36 8.97 -11.67
N VAL A 47 -2.43 9.22 -10.92
CA VAL A 47 -2.56 10.43 -10.09
C VAL A 47 -1.46 10.47 -9.03
N TRP A 48 -1.21 9.36 -8.35
CA TRP A 48 -0.10 9.30 -7.38
C TRP A 48 1.25 9.63 -8.03
N ASN A 49 1.62 8.94 -9.10
CA ASN A 49 2.89 9.19 -9.80
C ASN A 49 2.99 10.63 -10.28
N ALA A 50 1.93 11.17 -10.89
CA ALA A 50 1.93 12.55 -11.37
C ALA A 50 2.15 13.56 -10.24
N LEU A 51 1.51 13.38 -9.09
CA LEU A 51 1.62 14.29 -7.95
C LEU A 51 2.97 14.18 -7.20
N THR A 52 3.58 13.00 -7.20
CA THR A 52 4.81 12.76 -6.43
C THR A 52 6.08 12.92 -7.25
N THR A 53 6.03 12.74 -8.58
CA THR A 53 7.20 12.78 -9.45
C THR A 53 7.18 13.90 -10.50
N TRP A 54 6.27 14.86 -10.38
CA TRP A 54 6.17 16.02 -11.29
C TRP A 54 7.50 16.80 -11.46
N TRP A 55 8.33 16.83 -10.43
CA TRP A 55 9.61 17.54 -10.42
C TRP A 55 10.62 16.98 -11.46
N VAL A 56 10.47 15.73 -11.89
CA VAL A 56 11.30 15.12 -12.94
C VAL A 56 11.13 15.83 -14.28
N TRP A 57 9.98 16.50 -14.48
CA TRP A 57 9.73 17.34 -15.66
C TRP A 57 10.82 18.39 -15.89
N ASN A 58 11.37 18.97 -14.83
CA ASN A 58 12.42 19.99 -14.92
C ASN A 58 13.74 19.44 -15.46
N SER A 59 13.95 18.14 -15.38
CA SER A 59 15.15 17.46 -15.91
C SER A 59 14.93 16.94 -17.32
N THR A 60 13.82 16.22 -17.54
CA THR A 60 13.49 15.60 -18.83
C THR A 60 11.97 15.45 -19.02
N PRO A 61 11.33 16.35 -19.79
CA PRO A 61 9.86 16.29 -19.98
C PRO A 61 9.39 14.97 -20.54
N ALA A 62 10.02 14.47 -21.62
CA ALA A 62 9.64 13.21 -22.25
C ALA A 62 9.88 12.01 -21.33
N GLY A 63 11.00 12.01 -20.60
CA GLY A 63 11.32 10.99 -19.59
C GLY A 63 10.33 11.00 -18.43
N SER A 64 9.89 12.16 -17.97
CA SER A 64 8.87 12.29 -16.92
C SER A 64 7.55 11.66 -17.32
N ILE A 65 7.04 11.96 -18.53
CA ILE A 65 5.80 11.35 -19.04
C ILE A 65 5.95 9.83 -19.12
N ALA A 66 7.06 9.35 -19.71
CA ALA A 66 7.30 7.92 -19.87
C ALA A 66 7.35 7.21 -18.50
N MET A 67 8.07 7.78 -17.51
CA MET A 67 8.18 7.21 -16.17
C MET A 67 6.85 7.18 -15.43
N ILE A 68 6.07 8.27 -15.48
CA ILE A 68 4.75 8.34 -14.84
C ILE A 68 3.84 7.25 -15.42
N LEU A 69 3.78 7.09 -16.74
CA LEU A 69 2.93 6.10 -17.39
C LEU A 69 3.41 4.66 -17.12
N LEU A 70 4.71 4.39 -17.26
CA LEU A 70 5.27 3.06 -17.05
C LEU A 70 5.12 2.61 -15.60
N ASN A 71 5.53 3.45 -14.64
CA ASN A 71 5.45 3.08 -13.24
C ASN A 71 4.00 2.90 -12.77
N SER A 72 3.07 3.75 -13.25
CA SER A 72 1.64 3.59 -12.98
C SER A 72 1.11 2.26 -13.53
N THR A 73 1.55 1.87 -14.73
CA THR A 73 1.19 0.59 -15.35
C THR A 73 1.72 -0.58 -14.54
N PHE A 74 2.97 -0.52 -14.07
CA PHE A 74 3.56 -1.58 -13.25
C PHE A 74 2.86 -1.74 -11.91
N MET A 75 2.59 -0.63 -11.21
CA MET A 75 1.85 -0.66 -9.94
C MET A 75 0.41 -1.19 -10.13
N ALA A 76 -0.27 -0.76 -11.19
CA ALA A 76 -1.61 -1.23 -11.53
C ALA A 76 -1.61 -2.73 -11.89
N THR A 77 -0.61 -3.20 -12.63
CA THR A 77 -0.42 -4.62 -12.94
C THR A 77 -0.20 -5.43 -11.68
N THR A 78 0.63 -4.94 -10.76
CA THR A 78 0.88 -5.58 -9.46
C THR A 78 -0.41 -5.73 -8.66
N PHE A 79 -1.20 -4.65 -8.56
CA PHE A 79 -2.48 -4.68 -7.87
C PHE A 79 -3.51 -5.59 -8.56
N TRP A 80 -3.54 -5.59 -9.88
CA TRP A 80 -4.38 -6.46 -10.69
C TRP A 80 -4.01 -7.95 -10.52
N LEU A 81 -2.71 -8.28 -10.53
CA LEU A 81 -2.23 -9.65 -10.28
C LEU A 81 -2.61 -10.14 -8.89
N TYR A 82 -2.48 -9.28 -7.87
CA TYR A 82 -2.98 -9.55 -6.53
C TYR A 82 -4.47 -9.86 -6.55
N HIS A 83 -5.29 -9.01 -7.19
CA HIS A 83 -6.74 -9.22 -7.30
C HIS A 83 -7.09 -10.54 -8.00
N PHE A 84 -6.46 -10.80 -9.15
CA PHE A 84 -6.67 -12.02 -9.93
C PHE A 84 -6.32 -13.28 -9.13
N THR A 85 -5.15 -13.29 -8.48
CA THR A 85 -4.67 -14.41 -7.68
C THR A 85 -5.57 -14.65 -6.46
N ARG A 86 -5.96 -13.57 -5.76
CA ARG A 86 -6.88 -13.67 -4.63
C ARG A 86 -8.24 -14.22 -5.05
N LYS A 87 -8.78 -13.80 -6.19
CA LYS A 87 -10.02 -14.33 -6.74
C LYS A 87 -9.91 -15.82 -7.08
N LYS A 88 -8.81 -16.21 -7.73
CA LYS A 88 -8.60 -17.58 -8.20
C LYS A 88 -8.35 -18.57 -7.05
N ILE A 89 -7.56 -18.20 -6.05
CA ILE A 89 -7.15 -19.09 -4.95
C ILE A 89 -8.12 -19.03 -3.78
N PHE A 90 -8.58 -17.84 -3.40
CA PHE A 90 -9.36 -17.61 -2.18
C PHE A 90 -10.81 -17.21 -2.44
N ASN A 91 -11.25 -17.19 -3.69
CA ASN A 91 -12.60 -16.78 -4.08
C ASN A 91 -13.04 -15.44 -3.43
N ASN A 92 -12.12 -14.50 -3.34
CA ASN A 92 -12.26 -13.19 -2.71
C ASN A 92 -12.61 -13.17 -1.20
N LYS A 93 -12.70 -14.31 -0.53
CA LYS A 93 -13.10 -14.37 0.89
C LYS A 93 -11.95 -14.11 1.86
N LYS A 94 -10.71 -14.45 1.46
CA LYS A 94 -9.48 -14.34 2.26
C LYS A 94 -8.33 -13.87 1.36
N GLY A 95 -7.09 -13.95 1.83
CA GLY A 95 -5.90 -13.74 1.00
C GLY A 95 -5.48 -12.28 0.83
N TYR A 96 -5.91 -11.36 1.70
CA TYR A 96 -5.47 -9.96 1.66
C TYR A 96 -3.95 -9.80 1.83
N PHE A 97 -3.29 -10.73 2.52
CA PHE A 97 -1.83 -10.73 2.68
C PHE A 97 -1.08 -10.81 1.34
N LEU A 98 -1.72 -11.34 0.29
CA LEU A 98 -1.15 -11.35 -1.06
C LEU A 98 -0.84 -9.95 -1.57
N LEU A 99 -1.58 -8.92 -1.13
CA LEU A 99 -1.28 -7.53 -1.47
C LEU A 99 0.15 -7.16 -1.08
N ILE A 100 0.53 -7.53 0.15
CA ILE A 100 1.88 -7.28 0.67
C ILE A 100 2.90 -8.05 -0.14
N LEU A 101 2.67 -9.34 -0.39
CA LEU A 101 3.62 -10.19 -1.13
C LEU A 101 3.84 -9.70 -2.57
N PHE A 102 2.77 -9.31 -3.28
CA PHE A 102 2.88 -8.82 -4.65
C PHE A 102 3.61 -7.48 -4.71
N PHE A 103 3.35 -6.55 -3.77
CA PHE A 103 4.09 -5.28 -3.75
C PHE A 103 5.55 -5.47 -3.36
N LEU A 104 5.88 -6.32 -2.39
CA LEU A 104 7.28 -6.65 -2.06
C LEU A 104 8.02 -7.29 -3.24
N ALA A 105 7.37 -8.24 -3.93
CA ALA A 105 7.95 -8.86 -5.11
C ALA A 105 8.17 -7.84 -6.24
N PHE A 106 7.21 -6.95 -6.47
CA PHE A 106 7.32 -5.86 -7.44
C PHE A 106 8.45 -4.90 -7.09
N GLU A 107 8.53 -4.41 -5.85
CA GLU A 107 9.56 -3.48 -5.41
C GLU A 107 10.96 -4.12 -5.50
N ASN A 108 11.09 -5.39 -5.10
CA ASN A 108 12.35 -6.12 -5.24
C ASN A 108 12.76 -6.30 -6.72
N LEU A 109 11.83 -6.65 -7.60
CA LEU A 109 12.07 -6.73 -9.03
C LEU A 109 12.49 -5.35 -9.59
N HIS A 110 11.77 -4.30 -9.18
CA HIS A 110 11.95 -2.94 -9.66
C HIS A 110 13.28 -2.31 -9.22
N LEU A 111 13.87 -2.79 -8.13
CA LEU A 111 15.19 -2.40 -7.68
C LEU A 111 16.33 -3.10 -8.46
N ASN A 112 16.08 -4.27 -9.06
CA ASN A 112 17.10 -5.16 -9.60
C ASN A 112 17.09 -5.31 -11.14
N TRP A 113 16.44 -4.40 -11.86
CA TRP A 113 16.42 -4.40 -13.32
C TRP A 113 16.92 -3.07 -13.93
N GLN A 114 17.00 -2.96 -15.28
CA GLN A 114 17.58 -1.79 -15.95
C GLN A 114 16.70 -0.52 -15.85
N LEU A 115 15.39 -0.67 -15.67
CA LEU A 115 14.44 0.44 -15.51
C LEU A 115 14.12 0.68 -14.03
N ASN A 116 15.14 0.66 -13.17
CA ASN A 116 14.92 0.85 -11.75
C ASN A 116 14.44 2.28 -11.42
N TRP A 117 13.41 2.37 -10.56
CA TRP A 117 12.83 3.61 -10.12
C TRP A 117 12.46 3.53 -8.63
N PRO A 118 13.46 3.54 -7.74
CA PRO A 118 13.27 3.25 -6.31
C PRO A 118 12.51 4.35 -5.55
N TRP A 119 12.35 5.53 -6.13
CA TRP A 119 11.76 6.70 -5.47
C TRP A 119 10.35 6.46 -4.94
N LEU A 120 9.57 5.62 -5.61
CA LEU A 120 8.17 5.36 -5.27
C LEU A 120 7.94 4.00 -4.59
N ASN A 121 8.99 3.35 -4.07
CA ASN A 121 8.79 2.27 -3.12
C ASN A 121 7.97 2.79 -1.94
N ILE A 122 6.93 2.05 -1.55
CA ILE A 122 5.96 2.50 -0.54
C ILE A 122 6.65 2.88 0.76
N GLY A 123 7.68 2.13 1.17
CA GLY A 123 8.45 2.41 2.38
C GLY A 123 9.20 3.74 2.37
N ASN A 124 9.45 4.36 1.20
CA ASN A 124 10.15 5.65 1.10
C ASN A 124 9.30 6.85 1.54
N VAL A 125 8.00 6.66 1.76
CA VAL A 125 7.10 7.75 2.22
C VAL A 125 7.54 8.40 3.52
N PHE A 126 8.34 7.72 4.33
CA PHE A 126 8.83 8.21 5.63
C PHE A 126 10.14 9.01 5.55
N SER A 127 10.64 9.34 4.37
CA SER A 127 11.90 10.07 4.19
C SER A 127 11.99 11.38 5.00
N HIS A 128 10.88 12.11 5.14
CA HIS A 128 10.81 13.31 5.99
C HIS A 128 10.61 13.00 7.49
N ASN A 129 10.22 11.79 7.81
CA ASN A 129 9.93 11.34 9.18
C ASN A 129 10.90 10.23 9.61
N HIS A 130 12.21 10.42 9.35
CA HIS A 130 13.25 9.44 9.62
C HIS A 130 13.24 8.91 11.07
N THR A 131 12.82 9.74 12.02
CA THR A 131 12.66 9.33 13.44
C THR A 131 11.56 8.29 13.67
N TRP A 132 10.71 8.00 12.68
CA TRP A 132 9.66 6.98 12.78
C TRP A 132 10.12 5.61 12.30
N VAL A 133 11.28 5.54 11.62
CA VAL A 133 11.71 4.37 10.86
C VAL A 133 13.16 3.95 11.15
N GLN A 134 13.67 4.21 12.37
CA GLN A 134 15.03 3.80 12.75
C GLN A 134 15.22 2.29 12.67
N TRP A 135 14.17 1.50 12.88
CA TRP A 135 14.16 0.05 12.70
C TRP A 135 14.36 -0.41 11.25
N TYR A 136 14.40 0.51 10.26
CA TYR A 136 14.82 0.18 8.88
C TYR A 136 16.26 -0.33 8.83
N GLU A 137 17.07 -0.07 9.85
CA GLU A 137 18.39 -0.68 10.02
C GLU A 137 18.33 -2.21 9.91
N PHE A 138 17.24 -2.84 10.40
CA PHE A 138 17.07 -4.29 10.41
C PHE A 138 16.25 -4.81 9.21
N THR A 139 15.32 -4.04 8.70
CA THR A 139 14.33 -4.52 7.73
C THR A 139 14.46 -3.88 6.35
N GLY A 140 15.23 -2.81 6.26
CA GLY A 140 15.28 -1.96 5.08
C GLY A 140 13.93 -1.31 4.76
N ILE A 141 13.85 -0.72 3.58
CA ILE A 141 12.64 -0.07 3.04
C ILE A 141 11.47 -1.05 2.89
N ALA A 142 11.78 -2.33 2.63
CA ALA A 142 10.78 -3.39 2.49
C ALA A 142 9.91 -3.55 3.75
N GLY A 143 10.50 -3.38 4.95
CA GLY A 143 9.76 -3.35 6.21
C GLY A 143 8.73 -2.22 6.25
N GLY A 144 9.08 -1.05 5.72
CA GLY A 144 8.16 0.08 5.59
C GLY A 144 6.97 -0.22 4.68
N THR A 145 7.21 -0.87 3.56
CA THR A 145 6.16 -1.33 2.64
C THR A 145 5.21 -2.30 3.34
N VAL A 146 5.74 -3.29 4.08
CA VAL A 146 4.93 -4.20 4.90
C VAL A 146 4.11 -3.42 5.92
N TRP A 147 4.73 -2.51 6.64
CA TRP A 147 4.08 -1.70 7.67
C TRP A 147 2.90 -0.90 7.12
N VAL A 148 3.11 -0.19 6.02
CA VAL A 148 2.06 0.60 5.36
C VAL A 148 0.91 -0.28 4.89
N LEU A 149 1.20 -1.34 4.14
CA LEU A 149 0.16 -2.19 3.57
C LEU A 149 -0.61 -2.97 4.66
N ALA A 150 0.09 -3.48 5.68
CA ALA A 150 -0.56 -4.13 6.82
C ALA A 150 -1.47 -3.17 7.60
N SER A 151 -1.03 -1.92 7.81
CA SER A 151 -1.86 -0.89 8.43
C SER A 151 -3.13 -0.60 7.63
N ASN A 152 -3.02 -0.48 6.30
CA ASN A 152 -4.17 -0.30 5.41
C ASN A 152 -5.15 -1.47 5.48
N LEU A 153 -4.65 -2.71 5.52
CA LEU A 153 -5.49 -3.91 5.66
C LEU A 153 -6.20 -3.95 7.01
N LEU A 154 -5.52 -3.58 8.09
CA LEU A 154 -6.13 -3.50 9.42
C LEU A 154 -7.18 -2.39 9.50
N PHE A 155 -6.91 -1.21 8.91
CA PHE A 155 -7.91 -0.14 8.86
C PHE A 155 -9.13 -0.53 8.00
N TYR A 156 -8.91 -1.24 6.89
CA TYR A 156 -10.00 -1.82 6.12
C TYR A 156 -10.86 -2.75 6.97
N ASN A 157 -10.25 -3.61 7.80
CA ASN A 157 -10.98 -4.46 8.74
C ASN A 157 -11.77 -3.66 9.79
N VAL A 158 -11.24 -2.51 10.25
CA VAL A 158 -11.99 -1.58 11.13
C VAL A 158 -13.27 -1.12 10.43
N ILE A 159 -13.18 -0.65 9.18
CA ILE A 159 -14.35 -0.18 8.43
C ILE A 159 -15.39 -1.30 8.25
N ILE A 160 -14.95 -2.50 7.91
CA ILE A 160 -15.87 -3.65 7.76
C ILE A 160 -16.55 -3.99 9.10
N SER A 161 -15.80 -3.97 10.21
CA SER A 161 -16.35 -4.26 11.54
C SER A 161 -17.38 -3.22 12.02
N ILE A 162 -17.25 -1.95 11.60
CA ILE A 162 -18.21 -0.89 11.90
C ILE A 162 -19.54 -1.15 11.21
N ARG A 163 -19.53 -1.75 10.02
CA ARG A 163 -20.75 -2.05 9.25
C ARG A 163 -21.51 -3.26 9.76
N GLN A 164 -20.90 -4.09 10.59
CA GLN A 164 -21.55 -5.24 11.21
C GLN A 164 -22.37 -4.81 12.43
N GLN A 165 -23.50 -5.49 12.67
CA GLN A 165 -24.40 -5.23 13.80
C GLN A 165 -24.38 -6.39 14.80
N GLY A 166 -24.68 -6.10 16.07
CA GLY A 166 -24.79 -7.08 17.16
C GLY A 166 -23.61 -7.06 18.14
N ASN A 167 -23.79 -7.73 19.29
CA ASN A 167 -22.81 -7.71 20.40
C ASN A 167 -21.42 -8.28 20.03
N LYS A 168 -21.37 -9.31 19.19
CA LYS A 168 -20.11 -9.86 18.69
C LYS A 168 -19.36 -8.85 17.81
N ALA A 169 -20.10 -8.02 17.06
CA ALA A 169 -19.54 -6.98 16.22
C ALA A 169 -18.83 -5.88 17.05
N THR A 170 -19.38 -5.54 18.22
CA THR A 170 -18.75 -4.55 19.11
C THR A 170 -17.38 -5.01 19.58
N ARG A 171 -17.26 -6.26 20.05
CA ARG A 171 -15.95 -6.83 20.44
C ARG A 171 -14.97 -6.87 19.28
N GLN A 172 -15.42 -7.30 18.11
CA GLN A 172 -14.58 -7.37 16.90
C GLN A 172 -14.10 -5.99 16.48
N ARG A 173 -14.96 -4.97 16.59
CA ARG A 173 -14.62 -3.56 16.29
C ARG A 173 -13.51 -3.05 17.22
N VAL A 174 -13.66 -3.24 18.53
CA VAL A 174 -12.62 -2.84 19.51
C VAL A 174 -11.30 -3.53 19.21
N VAL A 175 -11.31 -4.83 18.99
CA VAL A 175 -10.12 -5.60 18.65
C VAL A 175 -9.45 -5.08 17.37
N SER A 176 -10.23 -4.83 16.31
CA SER A 176 -9.70 -4.31 15.04
C SER A 176 -9.06 -2.92 15.20
N VAL A 177 -9.69 -2.03 15.98
CA VAL A 177 -9.14 -0.70 16.27
C VAL A 177 -7.84 -0.81 17.06
N VAL A 178 -7.80 -1.66 18.11
CA VAL A 178 -6.59 -1.87 18.90
C VAL A 178 -5.44 -2.37 18.05
N TYR A 179 -5.66 -3.36 17.17
CA TYR A 179 -4.62 -3.86 16.27
C TYR A 179 -4.15 -2.79 15.28
N PHE A 180 -5.07 -1.98 14.72
CA PHE A 180 -4.70 -0.89 13.84
C PHE A 180 -3.84 0.16 14.55
N LEU A 181 -4.24 0.59 15.74
CA LEU A 181 -3.47 1.55 16.53
C LEU A 181 -2.12 0.96 16.94
N ALA A 182 -2.08 -0.30 17.36
CA ALA A 182 -0.83 -0.97 17.74
C ALA A 182 0.15 -1.04 16.57
N ILE A 183 -0.29 -1.47 15.37
CA ILE A 183 0.61 -1.57 14.21
C ILE A 183 1.14 -0.20 13.77
N VAL A 184 0.37 0.89 13.93
CA VAL A 184 0.81 2.24 13.59
C VAL A 184 1.77 2.79 14.64
N PHE A 185 1.42 2.71 15.93
CA PHE A 185 2.15 3.43 16.97
C PHE A 185 3.32 2.65 17.56
N VAL A 186 3.26 1.32 17.66
CA VAL A 186 4.36 0.53 18.25
C VAL A 186 5.67 0.70 17.47
N PRO A 187 5.70 0.60 16.12
CA PRO A 187 6.94 0.84 15.38
C PRO A 187 7.49 2.26 15.54
N ILE A 188 6.61 3.28 15.63
CA ILE A 188 7.01 4.67 15.86
C ILE A 188 7.65 4.82 17.26
N ILE A 189 7.06 4.21 18.29
CA ILE A 189 7.59 4.27 19.65
C ILE A 189 8.96 3.59 19.72
N ILE A 190 9.07 2.38 19.16
CA ILE A 190 10.35 1.65 19.09
C ILE A 190 11.40 2.50 18.37
N SER A 191 11.03 3.07 17.21
CA SER A 191 11.93 3.92 16.44
C SER A 191 12.42 5.14 17.21
N LYS A 192 11.53 5.80 17.95
CA LYS A 192 11.93 6.95 18.80
C LYS A 192 12.84 6.54 19.96
N ILE A 193 12.61 5.37 20.56
CA ILE A 193 13.50 4.84 21.58
C ILE A 193 14.88 4.58 20.98
N MET A 194 14.95 3.93 19.81
CA MET A 194 16.21 3.69 19.10
C MET A 194 16.94 5.00 18.77
N TYR A 195 16.23 5.98 18.22
CA TYR A 195 16.76 7.29 17.87
C TYR A 195 17.38 8.00 19.08
N ASN A 196 16.68 7.98 20.22
CA ASN A 196 17.14 8.64 21.45
C ASN A 196 18.29 7.87 22.16
N SER A 197 18.44 6.57 21.90
CA SER A 197 19.51 5.74 22.46
C SER A 197 20.78 5.70 21.59
N TYR A 198 20.71 6.31 20.39
CA TYR A 198 21.86 6.37 19.49
C TYR A 198 22.84 7.45 19.97
N GLU A 199 24.02 7.00 20.46
CA GLU A 199 25.16 7.88 20.76
C GLU A 199 26.09 7.87 19.53
N GLU A 200 26.23 9.00 18.87
CA GLU A 200 27.31 9.18 17.89
C GLU A 200 28.66 9.07 18.60
N LYS A 201 29.35 7.96 18.40
CA LYS A 201 30.75 7.87 18.74
C LYS A 201 31.53 8.68 17.71
N GLY A 202 31.86 9.94 18.03
CA GLY A 202 32.77 10.77 17.28
C GLY A 202 34.20 10.20 17.21
#